data_63d5879d78073ad651854599db84a5e9
#
_entry.id   63d5879d78073ad651854599db84a5e9
#
_cell.length_a   1.000
_cell.length_b   1.000
_cell.length_c   1.000
_cell.angle_alpha   90.00
_cell.angle_beta   90.00
_cell.angle_gamma   90.00
#
_symmetry.space_group_name_H-M   'P 1'
#
loop_
_entity.id
_entity.type
_entity.pdbx_description
1 polymer ?
#
loop_
_entity_poly.entity_id
_entity_poly.type
_entity_poly.pdbx_seq_one_letter_code
_entity_poly.pdbx_strand_id
1 'polypeptide(L)'
;KKTEGVRYTSPAAGVVKEINRGERRVFQSIVIEIDGDEAETFARYSEADLAGLERQQVVDNLVESGLWTAFKTRPYSKVPEIDSAPHSIFVSVMDTNPLAADPTVIIGENSQAFEKGLTLLTKLTTGKVFVTGKPGSNVAVPKSDAVEVHQFDGKHPAGNVGTHIHHLDPVSGSK
;
A
#
# COMPACT_ATOMS: atom_id res chain seq x y z
N LYS A 1 -13.29 3.27 14.57
CA LYS A 1 -13.34 1.80 14.76
C LYS A 1 -12.15 1.22 14.01
N LYS A 2 -11.31 0.44 14.68
CA LYS A 2 -10.17 -0.23 14.05
C LYS A 2 -10.68 -1.46 13.30
N THR A 3 -10.05 -1.76 12.17
CA THR A 3 -10.32 -2.99 11.43
C THR A 3 -9.80 -4.18 12.26
N GLU A 4 -10.62 -5.19 12.45
CA GLU A 4 -10.27 -6.37 13.25
C GLU A 4 -9.14 -7.15 12.57
N GLY A 5 -8.23 -7.71 13.40
CA GLY A 5 -7.10 -8.52 12.93
C GLY A 5 -5.92 -7.75 12.34
N VAL A 6 -6.09 -6.47 11.97
CA VAL A 6 -5.00 -5.66 11.43
C VAL A 6 -3.96 -5.36 12.51
N ARG A 7 -2.69 -5.58 12.17
CA ARG A 7 -1.54 -5.34 13.06
C ARG A 7 -0.85 -4.02 12.74
N TYR A 8 -0.33 -3.39 13.77
CA TYR A 8 0.55 -2.23 13.70
C TYR A 8 1.85 -2.63 14.41
N THR A 9 2.94 -2.63 13.68
CA THR A 9 4.24 -3.02 14.19
C THR A 9 4.93 -1.87 14.95
N SER A 10 5.77 -2.22 15.93
CA SER A 10 6.63 -1.25 16.60
C SER A 10 7.74 -0.78 15.66
N PRO A 11 8.10 0.51 15.68
CA PRO A 11 9.23 1.03 14.88
C PRO A 11 10.59 0.67 15.46
N ALA A 12 10.66 0.18 16.71
CA ALA A 12 11.91 -0.17 17.39
C ALA A 12 11.67 -1.27 18.44
N ALA A 13 12.75 -1.98 18.80
CA ALA A 13 12.79 -2.83 19.98
C ALA A 13 12.68 -1.99 21.24
N GLY A 14 12.02 -2.50 22.28
CA GLY A 14 11.92 -1.77 23.54
C GLY A 14 10.65 -2.06 24.34
N VAL A 15 10.45 -1.24 25.35
CA VAL A 15 9.35 -1.36 26.31
C VAL A 15 8.39 -0.18 26.18
N VAL A 16 7.09 -0.48 26.09
CA VAL A 16 6.06 0.56 26.11
C VAL A 16 6.04 1.22 27.50
N LYS A 17 6.39 2.51 27.56
CA LYS A 17 6.39 3.31 28.79
C LYS A 17 5.05 3.97 29.03
N GLU A 18 4.45 4.53 27.98
CA GLU A 18 3.22 5.30 28.08
C GLU A 18 2.29 5.03 26.90
N ILE A 19 1.01 5.07 27.21
CA ILE A 19 -0.06 5.09 26.20
C ILE A 19 -0.90 6.33 26.45
N ASN A 20 -0.69 7.37 25.67
CA ASN A 20 -1.33 8.65 25.85
C ASN A 20 -2.71 8.67 25.17
N ARG A 21 -3.70 9.13 25.92
CA ARG A 21 -5.08 9.25 25.46
C ARG A 21 -5.58 10.64 25.72
N GLY A 22 -6.24 11.23 24.74
CA GLY A 22 -6.91 12.52 24.85
C GLY A 22 -8.36 12.42 25.33
N GLU A 23 -9.09 13.48 25.07
CA GLU A 23 -10.52 13.56 25.36
C GLU A 23 -11.29 12.36 24.78
N ARG A 24 -12.26 11.86 25.51
CA ARG A 24 -13.05 10.67 25.17
C ARG A 24 -12.21 9.41 24.91
N ARG A 25 -11.02 9.35 25.54
CA ARG A 25 -10.06 8.23 25.41
C ARG A 25 -9.54 8.02 23.99
N VAL A 26 -9.57 9.03 23.13
CA VAL A 26 -8.97 8.96 21.79
C VAL A 26 -7.47 8.70 21.93
N PHE A 27 -6.99 7.67 21.24
CA PHE A 27 -5.56 7.37 21.21
C PHE A 27 -4.77 8.53 20.60
N GLN A 28 -3.72 8.98 21.27
CA GLN A 28 -2.83 10.06 20.83
C GLN A 28 -1.45 9.53 20.45
N SER A 29 -0.78 8.83 21.37
CA SER A 29 0.57 8.30 21.14
C SER A 29 0.90 7.10 22.02
N ILE A 30 1.90 6.35 21.59
CA ILE A 30 2.64 5.38 22.41
C ILE A 30 4.06 5.88 22.52
N VAL A 31 4.60 5.87 23.74
CA VAL A 31 6.00 6.15 24.01
C VAL A 31 6.70 4.82 24.27
N ILE A 32 7.73 4.55 23.46
CA ILE A 32 8.54 3.33 23.56
C ILE A 32 9.95 3.75 24.02
N GLU A 33 10.41 3.19 25.13
CA GLU A 33 11.81 3.27 25.53
C GLU A 33 12.57 2.22 24.72
N ILE A 34 13.47 2.70 23.87
CA ILE A 34 14.26 1.83 23.00
C ILE A 34 15.24 1.02 23.85
N ASP A 35 15.24 -0.29 23.69
CA ASP A 35 16.13 -1.23 24.36
C ASP A 35 16.52 -2.34 23.37
N GLY A 36 17.79 -2.36 22.98
CA GLY A 36 18.33 -3.28 21.98
C GLY A 36 17.99 -2.96 20.54
N ASP A 37 18.49 -3.82 19.65
CA ASP A 37 18.32 -3.74 18.19
C ASP A 37 17.57 -4.98 17.64
N GLU A 38 16.84 -5.68 18.48
CA GLU A 38 16.10 -6.86 18.08
C GLU A 38 14.99 -6.50 17.06
N ALA A 39 14.83 -7.34 16.05
CA ALA A 39 13.82 -7.16 15.02
C ALA A 39 13.09 -8.46 14.74
N GLU A 40 11.78 -8.36 14.63
CA GLU A 40 10.95 -9.46 14.13
C GLU A 40 11.24 -9.70 12.65
N THR A 41 11.27 -10.96 12.27
CA THR A 41 11.43 -11.39 10.88
C THR A 41 10.14 -12.05 10.41
N PHE A 42 9.74 -11.66 9.20
CA PHE A 42 8.52 -12.20 8.57
C PHE A 42 8.86 -13.26 7.52
N ALA A 43 7.85 -13.93 7.00
CA ALA A 43 8.04 -14.93 5.95
C ALA A 43 8.79 -14.32 4.75
N ARG A 44 9.83 -15.04 4.29
CA ARG A 44 10.62 -14.65 3.13
C ARG A 44 10.39 -15.65 2.01
N TYR A 45 10.19 -15.13 0.83
CA TYR A 45 9.98 -15.92 -0.38
C TYR A 45 11.09 -15.64 -1.37
N SER A 46 11.56 -16.67 -2.06
CA SER A 46 12.49 -16.48 -3.17
C SER A 46 11.76 -15.86 -4.37
N GLU A 47 12.52 -15.29 -5.29
CA GLU A 47 11.94 -14.70 -6.51
C GLU A 47 11.16 -15.73 -7.33
N ALA A 48 11.63 -16.98 -7.38
CA ALA A 48 10.98 -18.07 -8.07
C ALA A 48 9.61 -18.43 -7.45
N ASP A 49 9.47 -18.23 -6.14
CA ASP A 49 8.24 -18.58 -5.41
C ASP A 49 7.12 -17.52 -5.59
N LEU A 50 7.49 -16.26 -5.87
CA LEU A 50 6.52 -15.14 -5.91
C LEU A 50 5.35 -15.39 -6.86
N ALA A 51 5.60 -15.99 -8.01
CA ALA A 51 4.56 -16.28 -8.99
C ALA A 51 3.57 -17.35 -8.49
N GLY A 52 4.04 -18.28 -7.67
CA GLY A 52 3.27 -19.40 -7.12
C GLY A 52 2.56 -19.11 -5.80
N LEU A 53 2.77 -17.92 -5.20
CA LEU A 53 2.12 -17.59 -3.93
C LEU A 53 0.60 -17.52 -4.06
N GLU A 54 -0.07 -18.15 -3.13
CA GLU A 54 -1.51 -18.02 -2.96
C GLU A 54 -1.86 -16.67 -2.29
N ARG A 55 -3.06 -16.17 -2.59
CA ARG A 55 -3.55 -14.91 -2.01
C ARG A 55 -3.40 -14.86 -0.49
N GLN A 56 -3.74 -15.96 0.21
CA GLN A 56 -3.70 -15.99 1.66
C GLN A 56 -2.28 -15.80 2.21
N GLN A 57 -1.28 -16.38 1.59
CA GLN A 57 0.12 -16.21 1.99
C GLN A 57 0.58 -14.75 1.87
N VAL A 58 0.14 -14.06 0.82
CA VAL A 58 0.44 -12.63 0.62
C VAL A 58 -0.28 -11.79 1.69
N VAL A 59 -1.55 -12.08 1.95
CA VAL A 59 -2.35 -11.38 2.98
C VAL A 59 -1.71 -11.56 4.37
N ASP A 60 -1.40 -12.80 4.74
CA ASP A 60 -0.82 -13.11 6.05
C ASP A 60 0.49 -12.36 6.27
N ASN A 61 1.38 -12.37 5.28
CA ASN A 61 2.66 -11.67 5.38
C ASN A 61 2.48 -10.14 5.48
N LEU A 62 1.57 -9.55 4.71
CA LEU A 62 1.26 -8.12 4.78
C LEU A 62 0.62 -7.71 6.11
N VAL A 63 -0.21 -8.57 6.68
CA VAL A 63 -0.84 -8.34 7.99
C VAL A 63 0.19 -8.46 9.10
N GLU A 64 1.01 -9.52 9.10
CA GLU A 64 2.03 -9.75 10.12
C GLU A 64 3.09 -8.66 10.13
N SER A 65 3.54 -8.23 8.97
CA SER A 65 4.51 -7.14 8.82
C SER A 65 3.93 -5.74 9.09
N GLY A 66 2.61 -5.61 9.27
CA GLY A 66 1.94 -4.32 9.45
C GLY A 66 1.73 -3.53 8.15
N LEU A 67 2.24 -4.02 7.00
CA LEU A 67 2.14 -3.35 5.71
C LEU A 67 0.70 -3.29 5.18
N TRP A 68 -0.20 -4.16 5.65
CA TRP A 68 -1.63 -4.08 5.33
C TRP A 68 -2.24 -2.71 5.60
N THR A 69 -1.70 -1.97 6.56
CA THR A 69 -2.16 -0.62 6.92
C THR A 69 -1.88 0.45 5.85
N ALA A 70 -1.00 0.15 4.88
CA ALA A 70 -0.73 1.03 3.75
C ALA A 70 -1.89 1.10 2.75
N PHE A 71 -2.72 0.06 2.69
CA PHE A 71 -3.91 0.06 1.84
C PHE A 71 -4.99 0.98 2.37
N LYS A 72 -5.67 1.67 1.43
CA LYS A 72 -6.82 2.53 1.72
C LYS A 72 -7.96 2.23 0.77
N THR A 73 -9.11 1.90 1.33
CA THR A 73 -10.33 1.73 0.53
C THR A 73 -10.85 3.07 0.01
N ARG A 74 -11.59 3.05 -1.07
CA ARG A 74 -12.35 4.20 -1.55
C ARG A 74 -13.85 3.88 -1.52
N PRO A 75 -14.68 4.87 -1.20
CA PRO A 75 -14.40 6.31 -1.05
C PRO A 75 -13.95 6.75 0.36
N TYR A 76 -13.98 5.90 1.37
CA TYR A 76 -13.87 6.31 2.79
C TYR A 76 -12.44 6.28 3.36
N SER A 77 -11.42 5.94 2.58
CA SER A 77 -10.00 5.88 3.00
C SER A 77 -9.76 5.09 4.29
N LYS A 78 -10.47 4.01 4.49
CA LYS A 78 -10.28 3.10 5.61
C LYS A 78 -9.24 2.03 5.26
N VAL A 79 -8.58 1.48 6.27
CA VAL A 79 -7.82 0.23 6.09
C VAL A 79 -8.83 -0.87 5.75
N PRO A 80 -8.61 -1.65 4.67
CA PRO A 80 -9.53 -2.70 4.25
C PRO A 80 -9.62 -3.83 5.29
N GLU A 81 -10.74 -4.52 5.32
CA GLU A 81 -10.89 -5.76 6.06
C GLU A 81 -10.00 -6.84 5.42
N ILE A 82 -9.42 -7.71 6.26
CA ILE A 82 -8.38 -8.66 5.81
C ILE A 82 -8.95 -9.69 4.81
N ASP A 83 -10.19 -10.07 4.97
CA ASP A 83 -10.91 -11.01 4.12
C ASP A 83 -11.51 -10.37 2.86
N SER A 84 -11.50 -9.02 2.77
CA SER A 84 -12.04 -8.31 1.62
C SER A 84 -11.14 -8.46 0.38
N ALA A 85 -11.75 -8.60 -0.78
CA ALA A 85 -11.06 -8.54 -2.07
C ALA A 85 -11.54 -7.29 -2.83
N PRO A 86 -10.63 -6.36 -3.16
CA PRO A 86 -11.00 -5.18 -3.93
C PRO A 86 -11.29 -5.54 -5.38
N HIS A 87 -12.15 -4.76 -6.04
CA HIS A 87 -12.39 -4.88 -7.46
C HIS A 87 -11.15 -4.53 -8.29
N SER A 88 -10.43 -3.50 -7.87
CA SER A 88 -9.17 -3.05 -8.48
C SER A 88 -8.26 -2.44 -7.44
N ILE A 89 -6.95 -2.35 -7.76
CA ILE A 89 -5.94 -1.71 -6.92
C ILE A 89 -5.28 -0.59 -7.73
N PHE A 90 -5.16 0.59 -7.12
CA PHE A 90 -4.50 1.74 -7.72
C PHE A 90 -3.16 2.01 -7.01
N VAL A 91 -2.09 2.08 -7.80
CA VAL A 91 -0.75 2.44 -7.36
C VAL A 91 -0.35 3.74 -8.03
N SER A 92 -0.36 4.84 -7.28
CA SER A 92 0.04 6.14 -7.82
C SER A 92 1.55 6.33 -7.69
N VAL A 93 2.21 6.54 -8.82
CA VAL A 93 3.64 6.90 -8.94
C VAL A 93 3.81 8.36 -9.32
N MET A 94 2.86 9.19 -8.93
CA MET A 94 2.91 10.64 -9.08
C MET A 94 2.24 11.33 -7.90
N ASP A 95 2.70 12.53 -7.61
CA ASP A 95 2.06 13.45 -6.69
C ASP A 95 2.09 14.86 -7.29
N THR A 96 0.98 15.56 -7.26
CA THR A 96 0.86 16.94 -7.74
C THR A 96 0.63 17.95 -6.61
N ASN A 97 0.75 17.52 -5.35
CA ASN A 97 0.74 18.47 -4.22
C ASN A 97 1.97 19.39 -4.32
N PRO A 98 1.84 20.65 -3.95
CA PRO A 98 2.97 21.56 -3.88
C PRO A 98 4.09 20.99 -2.97
N LEU A 99 5.35 21.06 -3.45
CA LEU A 99 6.53 20.58 -2.73
C LEU A 99 6.57 19.06 -2.46
N ALA A 100 5.72 18.28 -3.11
CA ALA A 100 5.80 16.82 -3.02
C ALA A 100 7.09 16.31 -3.66
N ALA A 101 7.73 15.34 -3.01
CA ALA A 101 8.87 14.64 -3.58
C ALA A 101 8.44 13.83 -4.81
N ASP A 102 9.33 13.71 -5.79
CA ASP A 102 9.06 12.86 -6.96
C ASP A 102 9.21 11.38 -6.58
N PRO A 103 8.13 10.60 -6.58
CA PRO A 103 8.19 9.20 -6.17
C PRO A 103 9.02 8.34 -7.13
N THR A 104 9.25 8.79 -8.36
CA THR A 104 10.05 8.03 -9.35
C THR A 104 11.52 7.92 -8.95
N VAL A 105 12.05 8.82 -8.15
CA VAL A 105 13.42 8.77 -7.63
C VAL A 105 13.57 7.54 -6.72
N ILE A 106 12.68 7.39 -5.72
CA ILE A 106 12.73 6.26 -4.77
C ILE A 106 12.44 4.93 -5.49
N ILE A 107 11.46 4.93 -6.40
CA ILE A 107 11.11 3.75 -7.19
C ILE A 107 12.27 3.34 -8.10
N GLY A 108 12.98 4.30 -8.70
CA GLY A 108 14.15 4.04 -9.54
C GLY A 108 15.26 3.30 -8.82
N GLU A 109 15.54 3.68 -7.57
CA GLU A 109 16.52 2.99 -6.72
C GLU A 109 16.11 1.57 -6.33
N ASN A 110 14.81 1.29 -6.33
CA ASN A 110 14.23 0.01 -5.90
C ASN A 110 13.34 -0.64 -6.98
N SER A 111 13.67 -0.44 -8.25
CA SER A 111 12.82 -0.81 -9.39
C SER A 111 12.41 -2.29 -9.41
N GLN A 112 13.32 -3.21 -9.11
CA GLN A 112 13.02 -4.64 -9.04
C GLN A 112 12.06 -4.98 -7.89
N ALA A 113 12.25 -4.37 -6.72
CA ALA A 113 11.36 -4.57 -5.58
C ALA A 113 9.96 -4.03 -5.89
N PHE A 114 9.86 -2.88 -6.57
CA PHE A 114 8.61 -2.31 -7.00
C PHE A 114 7.86 -3.23 -7.99
N GLU A 115 8.55 -3.74 -9.01
CA GLU A 115 7.97 -4.67 -10.00
C GLU A 115 7.46 -5.95 -9.33
N LYS A 116 8.25 -6.53 -8.41
CA LYS A 116 7.84 -7.69 -7.61
C LYS A 116 6.63 -7.39 -6.72
N GLY A 117 6.61 -6.22 -6.12
CA GLY A 117 5.46 -5.75 -5.34
C GLY A 117 4.19 -5.66 -6.17
N LEU A 118 4.25 -5.12 -7.39
CA LEU A 118 3.11 -5.09 -8.32
C LEU A 118 2.61 -6.50 -8.65
N THR A 119 3.53 -7.45 -8.85
CA THR A 119 3.17 -8.87 -9.07
C THR A 119 2.39 -9.44 -7.88
N LEU A 120 2.80 -9.15 -6.66
CA LEU A 120 2.07 -9.58 -5.47
C LEU A 120 0.70 -8.91 -5.34
N LEU A 121 0.57 -7.64 -5.71
CA LEU A 121 -0.71 -6.93 -5.69
C LEU A 121 -1.75 -7.57 -6.61
N THR A 122 -1.34 -8.19 -7.72
CA THR A 122 -2.27 -8.90 -8.60
C THR A 122 -2.94 -10.10 -7.93
N LYS A 123 -2.34 -10.65 -6.87
CA LYS A 123 -2.93 -11.75 -6.08
C LYS A 123 -4.05 -11.27 -5.13
N LEU A 124 -4.11 -9.97 -4.86
CA LEU A 124 -5.04 -9.40 -3.87
C LEU A 124 -6.36 -8.94 -4.49
N THR A 125 -6.43 -8.81 -5.80
CA THR A 125 -7.64 -8.37 -6.53
C THR A 125 -8.07 -9.39 -7.57
N THR A 126 -9.36 -9.40 -7.89
CA THR A 126 -9.91 -10.16 -9.03
C THR A 126 -9.90 -9.36 -10.33
N GLY A 127 -9.63 -8.07 -10.26
CA GLY A 127 -9.57 -7.16 -11.41
C GLY A 127 -8.15 -6.74 -11.73
N LYS A 128 -7.96 -5.47 -12.02
CA LYS A 128 -6.69 -4.90 -12.47
C LYS A 128 -5.92 -4.18 -11.36
N VAL A 129 -4.61 -4.15 -11.50
CA VAL A 129 -3.72 -3.23 -10.78
C VAL A 129 -3.39 -2.09 -11.74
N PHE A 130 -3.88 -0.90 -11.44
CA PHE A 130 -3.63 0.30 -12.22
C PHE A 130 -2.42 1.04 -11.64
N VAL A 131 -1.36 1.16 -12.44
CA VAL A 131 -0.20 2.00 -12.12
C VAL A 131 -0.37 3.33 -12.82
N THR A 132 -0.43 4.42 -12.07
CA THR A 132 -0.71 5.75 -12.62
C THR A 132 0.46 6.70 -12.36
N GLY A 133 0.95 7.36 -13.40
CA GLY A 133 2.12 8.24 -13.33
C GLY A 133 2.04 9.43 -14.28
N LYS A 134 3.02 10.32 -14.21
CA LYS A 134 3.18 11.42 -15.18
C LYS A 134 3.67 10.88 -16.52
N PRO A 135 3.43 11.58 -17.64
CA PRO A 135 4.10 11.30 -18.89
C PRO A 135 5.62 11.25 -18.71
N GLY A 136 6.25 10.20 -19.19
CA GLY A 136 7.69 9.98 -19.03
C GLY A 136 8.13 9.34 -17.70
N SER A 137 7.21 9.01 -16.79
CA SER A 137 7.52 8.20 -15.61
C SER A 137 7.79 6.75 -16.05
N ASN A 138 9.07 6.44 -16.22
CA ASN A 138 9.51 5.08 -16.58
C ASN A 138 9.73 4.26 -15.32
N VAL A 139 8.65 3.60 -14.85
CA VAL A 139 8.73 2.64 -13.75
C VAL A 139 8.67 1.22 -14.28
N ALA A 140 9.45 0.32 -13.68
CA ALA A 140 9.41 -1.08 -14.03
C ALA A 140 8.07 -1.69 -13.61
N VAL A 141 7.39 -2.32 -14.56
CA VAL A 141 6.12 -3.03 -14.32
C VAL A 141 6.20 -4.45 -14.86
N PRO A 142 5.57 -5.42 -14.20
CA PRO A 142 5.56 -6.79 -14.69
C PRO A 142 4.80 -6.88 -16.01
N LYS A 143 5.28 -7.73 -16.91
CA LYS A 143 4.59 -8.08 -18.16
C LYS A 143 3.40 -9.00 -17.85
N SER A 144 2.28 -8.42 -17.52
CA SER A 144 1.07 -9.14 -17.13
C SER A 144 -0.17 -8.37 -17.58
N ASP A 145 -1.16 -9.06 -18.12
CA ASP A 145 -2.46 -8.46 -18.45
C ASP A 145 -3.23 -7.96 -17.22
N ALA A 146 -2.82 -8.37 -16.01
CA ALA A 146 -3.42 -7.92 -14.77
C ALA A 146 -2.91 -6.53 -14.32
N VAL A 147 -1.84 -5.99 -14.93
CA VAL A 147 -1.27 -4.68 -14.60
C VAL A 147 -1.40 -3.74 -15.78
N GLU A 148 -2.02 -2.60 -15.56
CA GLU A 148 -2.20 -1.56 -16.58
C GLU A 148 -1.50 -0.27 -16.15
N VAL A 149 -0.80 0.37 -17.10
CA VAL A 149 -0.11 1.64 -16.88
C VAL A 149 -0.86 2.77 -17.56
N HIS A 150 -1.19 3.80 -16.80
CA HIS A 150 -1.87 4.99 -17.31
C HIS A 150 -1.12 6.27 -16.94
N GLN A 151 -1.20 7.26 -17.81
CA GLN A 151 -0.55 8.55 -17.63
C GLN A 151 -1.58 9.64 -17.37
N PHE A 152 -1.30 10.47 -16.37
CA PHE A 152 -2.07 11.65 -16.04
C PHE A 152 -1.17 12.86 -16.03
N ASP A 153 -1.62 13.93 -16.67
CA ASP A 153 -0.91 15.21 -16.72
C ASP A 153 -1.82 16.33 -16.23
N GLY A 154 -1.21 17.38 -15.72
CA GLY A 154 -1.93 18.57 -15.27
C GLY A 154 -1.54 19.04 -13.89
N LYS A 155 -2.15 20.15 -13.50
CA LYS A 155 -2.01 20.72 -12.17
C LYS A 155 -2.77 19.86 -11.15
N HIS A 156 -2.45 20.06 -9.86
CA HIS A 156 -3.27 19.49 -8.80
C HIS A 156 -4.76 19.77 -9.03
N PRO A 157 -5.67 18.79 -8.95
CA PRO A 157 -5.52 17.45 -8.33
C PRO A 157 -5.21 16.29 -9.31
N ALA A 158 -4.58 16.52 -10.45
CA ALA A 158 -4.31 15.48 -11.44
C ALA A 158 -3.56 14.26 -10.85
N GLY A 159 -2.70 14.46 -9.85
CA GLY A 159 -1.98 13.40 -9.16
C GLY A 159 -2.74 12.73 -8.00
N ASN A 160 -3.98 13.11 -7.74
CA ASN A 160 -4.76 12.45 -6.70
C ASN A 160 -5.31 11.12 -7.19
N VAL A 161 -5.11 10.06 -6.42
CA VAL A 161 -5.63 8.73 -6.75
C VAL A 161 -7.14 8.70 -6.96
N GLY A 162 -7.89 9.59 -6.29
CA GLY A 162 -9.33 9.74 -6.51
C GLY A 162 -9.67 10.22 -7.93
N THR A 163 -8.85 11.08 -8.52
CA THR A 163 -8.97 11.50 -9.93
C THR A 163 -8.73 10.29 -10.86
N HIS A 164 -7.69 9.51 -10.59
CA HIS A 164 -7.37 8.32 -11.38
C HIS A 164 -8.49 7.29 -11.34
N ILE A 165 -9.01 7.00 -10.15
CA ILE A 165 -10.15 6.08 -9.96
C ILE A 165 -11.37 6.56 -10.74
N HIS A 166 -11.69 7.87 -10.67
CA HIS A 166 -12.84 8.42 -11.38
C HIS A 166 -12.78 8.19 -12.90
N HIS A 167 -11.59 8.28 -13.47
CA HIS A 167 -11.40 8.15 -14.92
C HIS A 167 -11.22 6.71 -15.42
N LEU A 168 -10.63 5.83 -14.60
CA LEU A 168 -10.25 4.48 -15.04
C LEU A 168 -11.24 3.40 -14.57
N ASP A 169 -11.66 3.46 -13.32
CA ASP A 169 -12.56 2.49 -12.72
C ASP A 169 -13.37 3.13 -11.58
N PRO A 170 -14.38 3.96 -11.94
CA PRO A 170 -15.12 4.75 -10.97
C PRO A 170 -15.88 3.89 -9.97
N VAL A 171 -15.84 4.30 -8.71
CA VAL A 171 -16.63 3.67 -7.64
C VAL A 171 -18.11 3.92 -7.88
N SER A 172 -18.90 2.86 -7.86
CA SER A 172 -20.35 2.92 -7.98
C SER A 172 -21.03 2.14 -6.84
N GLY A 173 -22.32 2.33 -6.66
CA GLY A 173 -23.09 1.61 -5.64
C GLY A 173 -23.16 0.09 -5.84
N SER A 174 -22.70 -0.41 -6.97
CA SER A 174 -22.61 -1.83 -7.32
C SER A 174 -21.19 -2.41 -7.27
N LYS A 175 -20.22 -1.62 -6.84
CA LYS A 175 -18.79 -2.01 -6.72
C LYS A 175 -18.28 -1.86 -5.29
#